data_6837d8697d6c1889b499255bc8e299c9
#
_entry.id   6837d8697d6c1889b499255bc8e299c9
#
_cell.length_a   1.000
_cell.length_b   1.000
_cell.length_c   1.000
_cell.angle_alpha   90.00
_cell.angle_beta   90.00
_cell.angle_gamma   90.00
#
_symmetry.space_group_name_H-M   'P 1'
#
loop_
_entity.id
_entity.type
_entity.pdbx_description
1 polymer ?
#
loop_
_entity_poly.entity_id
_entity_poly.type
_entity_poly.pdbx_seq_one_letter_code
_entity_poly.pdbx_strand_id
1 'polypeptide(L)'
;MHVQTGLGQTVISMQTLRIASAALILTAGFLLGKPGWAAGVPEGGVLAFNIVRNGEAIGTHTYRFNKSGDRTEVRIKTDIDFRLLSIPVYTFEHESREVWRNGRLTSLESLTNENGTPVKLQVHREEDSLMVMGADGNLHVDREIIPASLWNHLVLNRTETLTTVSGNLKTFQVEYIGEETIDVRGQKTTTQHFRLTGEFERDLWYDNA
;
A
#
# COMPACT_ATOMS: atom_id res chain seq x y z
N MET A 1 -3.33 16.81 3.32
CA MET A 1 -2.83 15.92 2.27
C MET A 1 -3.66 16.15 1.03
N HIS A 2 -3.06 16.40 -0.11
CA HIS A 2 -3.78 16.67 -1.36
C HIS A 2 -3.51 15.55 -2.36
N VAL A 3 -4.57 15.09 -3.02
CA VAL A 3 -4.49 14.12 -4.11
C VAL A 3 -4.78 14.85 -5.41
N GLN A 4 -3.88 14.74 -6.35
CA GLN A 4 -4.07 15.28 -7.68
C GLN A 4 -3.78 14.22 -8.75
N THR A 5 -4.63 14.10 -9.72
CA THR A 5 -4.56 13.05 -10.73
C THR A 5 -4.22 13.59 -12.11
N GLY A 6 -3.34 12.93 -12.80
CA GLY A 6 -3.06 13.18 -14.22
C GLY A 6 -2.82 11.86 -14.95
N LEU A 7 -3.40 11.71 -16.16
CA LEU A 7 -3.22 10.57 -17.09
C LEU A 7 -2.94 9.21 -16.44
N GLY A 8 -3.94 8.72 -15.70
CA GLY A 8 -3.85 7.38 -15.11
C GLY A 8 -3.09 7.27 -13.78
N GLN A 9 -2.76 8.39 -13.14
CA GLN A 9 -2.00 8.44 -11.89
C GLN A 9 -2.76 9.21 -10.81
N THR A 10 -2.81 8.68 -9.61
CA THR A 10 -3.33 9.34 -8.40
C THR A 10 -2.17 9.98 -7.63
N VAL A 11 -2.37 11.21 -7.15
CA VAL A 11 -1.32 11.99 -6.47
C VAL A 11 -1.52 11.92 -4.97
N ILE A 12 -0.48 11.53 -4.25
CA ILE A 12 -0.47 11.49 -2.78
C ILE A 12 0.39 12.65 -2.25
N SER A 13 -0.22 13.55 -1.46
CA SER A 13 0.49 14.67 -0.85
C SER A 13 0.98 14.33 0.55
N MET A 14 2.24 14.57 0.82
CA MET A 14 2.82 14.44 2.18
C MET A 14 2.93 15.83 2.80
N GLN A 15 2.21 16.08 3.89
CA GLN A 15 2.43 17.25 4.74
C GLN A 15 3.33 16.87 5.91
N THR A 16 4.40 17.60 6.08
CA THR A 16 5.43 17.51 7.13
C THR A 16 6.27 16.23 7.16
N LEU A 17 7.58 16.43 7.01
CA LEU A 17 8.61 15.41 7.19
C LEU A 17 8.73 15.08 8.70
N ARG A 18 7.90 14.20 9.20
CA ARG A 18 8.31 13.23 10.19
C ARG A 18 8.56 11.95 9.42
N ILE A 19 9.79 11.49 9.44
CA ILE A 19 10.22 10.22 8.89
C ILE A 19 9.24 9.15 9.38
N ALA A 20 8.43 8.60 8.46
CA ALA A 20 7.57 7.43 8.62
C ALA A 20 6.05 7.60 8.49
N SER A 21 5.50 8.50 7.68
CA SER A 21 4.05 8.38 7.40
C SER A 21 3.75 8.83 5.98
N ALA A 22 3.81 7.90 5.04
CA ALA A 22 3.23 8.09 3.72
C ALA A 22 1.73 7.76 3.81
N ALA A 23 0.86 8.69 3.50
CA ALA A 23 -0.54 8.41 3.34
C ALA A 23 -0.82 7.98 1.89
N LEU A 24 -1.47 6.85 1.74
CA LEU A 24 -1.80 6.23 0.47
C LEU A 24 -3.29 6.41 0.20
N ILE A 25 -3.65 6.98 -0.93
CA ILE A 25 -5.04 7.00 -1.38
C ILE A 25 -5.23 5.83 -2.35
N LEU A 26 -6.09 4.92 -1.98
CA LEU A 26 -6.56 3.84 -2.83
C LEU A 26 -7.97 4.14 -3.31
N THR A 27 -8.14 4.27 -4.62
CA THR A 27 -9.46 4.19 -5.24
C THR A 27 -9.67 2.74 -5.68
N ALA A 28 -10.51 2.01 -4.96
CA ALA A 28 -10.94 0.67 -5.36
C ALA A 28 -12.35 0.73 -5.94
N GLY A 29 -12.49 0.32 -7.19
CA GLY A 29 -13.80 0.20 -7.85
C GLY A 29 -14.57 -1.02 -7.33
N PHE A 30 -15.76 -0.81 -6.76
CA PHE A 30 -16.68 -1.87 -6.34
C PHE A 30 -17.68 -2.15 -7.45
N LEU A 31 -17.69 -3.34 -7.99
CA LEU A 31 -18.81 -3.90 -8.72
C LEU A 31 -19.63 -4.77 -7.78
N LEU A 32 -20.92 -4.43 -7.62
CA LEU A 32 -21.91 -5.27 -6.94
C LEU A 32 -22.13 -6.58 -7.71
N GLY A 33 -21.31 -7.57 -7.44
CA GLY A 33 -21.40 -8.91 -7.99
C GLY A 33 -20.89 -9.92 -6.99
N LYS A 34 -21.78 -10.64 -6.30
CA LYS A 34 -21.61 -11.86 -5.48
C LYS A 34 -20.32 -11.95 -4.60
N PRO A 35 -20.39 -12.44 -3.36
CA PRO A 35 -19.23 -12.50 -2.46
C PRO A 35 -18.20 -13.49 -2.99
N GLY A 36 -17.22 -13.00 -3.70
CA GLY A 36 -16.11 -13.72 -4.26
C GLY A 36 -14.91 -12.81 -4.36
N TRP A 37 -14.18 -12.61 -3.29
CA TRP A 37 -12.75 -12.32 -3.14
C TRP A 37 -12.03 -11.53 -4.27
N ALA A 38 -12.67 -10.50 -4.83
CA ALA A 38 -12.04 -9.64 -5.84
C ALA A 38 -12.05 -8.17 -5.42
N ALA A 39 -12.11 -7.91 -4.13
CA ALA A 39 -12.06 -6.55 -3.61
C ALA A 39 -10.67 -5.95 -3.81
N GLY A 40 -10.58 -4.88 -4.56
CA GLY A 40 -9.36 -4.09 -4.74
C GLY A 40 -8.58 -4.33 -6.04
N VAL A 41 -8.98 -5.24 -6.92
CA VAL A 41 -8.33 -5.42 -8.23
C VAL A 41 -9.08 -4.64 -9.31
N PRO A 42 -8.53 -3.55 -9.87
CA PRO A 42 -9.19 -2.78 -10.91
C PRO A 42 -9.28 -3.57 -12.22
N GLU A 43 -10.28 -3.27 -13.06
CA GLU A 43 -10.48 -3.95 -14.37
C GLU A 43 -9.23 -3.92 -15.26
N GLY A 44 -8.46 -2.84 -15.24
CA GLY A 44 -7.20 -2.72 -15.99
C GLY A 44 -6.01 -3.42 -15.36
N GLY A 45 -6.16 -4.03 -14.18
CA GLY A 45 -5.07 -4.72 -13.48
C GLY A 45 -3.92 -3.80 -13.03
N VAL A 46 -4.11 -2.47 -13.05
CA VAL A 46 -3.07 -1.49 -12.66
C VAL A 46 -3.69 -0.35 -11.86
N LEU A 47 -3.10 -0.06 -10.71
CA LEU A 47 -3.29 1.20 -9.98
C LEU A 47 -1.98 1.98 -10.00
N ALA A 48 -2.04 3.27 -10.29
CA ALA A 48 -0.88 4.14 -10.30
C ALA A 48 -1.18 5.46 -9.59
N PHE A 49 -0.23 5.89 -8.76
CA PHE A 49 -0.34 7.06 -7.90
C PHE A 49 0.92 7.92 -8.04
N ASN A 50 0.76 9.23 -8.00
CA ASN A 50 1.87 10.14 -7.77
C ASN A 50 2.04 10.36 -6.26
N ILE A 51 3.28 10.36 -5.80
CA ILE A 51 3.63 10.75 -4.44
C ILE A 51 3.92 12.26 -4.49
N VAL A 52 3.17 13.02 -3.69
CA VAL A 52 3.25 14.48 -3.70
C VAL A 52 3.63 14.99 -2.31
N ARG A 53 4.56 15.93 -2.28
CA ARG A 53 4.98 16.67 -1.09
C ARG A 53 4.84 18.16 -1.34
N ASN A 54 4.06 18.86 -0.50
CA ASN A 54 3.83 20.29 -0.62
C ASN A 54 3.36 20.74 -2.02
N GLY A 55 2.55 19.90 -2.69
CA GLY A 55 2.04 20.18 -4.03
C GLY A 55 2.97 19.78 -5.18
N GLU A 56 4.19 19.34 -4.90
CA GLU A 56 5.17 18.88 -5.89
C GLU A 56 5.19 17.35 -5.96
N ALA A 57 5.17 16.80 -7.17
CA ALA A 57 5.32 15.36 -7.39
C ALA A 57 6.78 14.96 -7.17
N ILE A 58 7.03 14.11 -6.18
CA ILE A 58 8.36 13.63 -5.79
C ILE A 58 8.57 12.15 -6.07
N GLY A 59 7.57 11.46 -6.62
CA GLY A 59 7.68 10.05 -6.89
C GLY A 59 6.39 9.42 -7.39
N THR A 60 6.43 8.10 -7.57
CA THR A 60 5.31 7.30 -8.04
C THR A 60 5.15 6.04 -7.20
N HIS A 61 3.91 5.54 -7.15
CA HIS A 61 3.57 4.27 -6.52
C HIS A 61 2.62 3.50 -7.43
N THR A 62 2.96 2.27 -7.79
CA THR A 62 2.21 1.49 -8.78
C THR A 62 1.96 0.09 -8.28
N TYR A 63 0.73 -0.40 -8.46
CA TYR A 63 0.35 -1.79 -8.30
C TYR A 63 0.04 -2.41 -9.66
N ARG A 64 0.50 -3.62 -9.89
CA ARG A 64 0.15 -4.46 -11.05
C ARG A 64 -0.40 -5.77 -10.55
N PHE A 65 -1.64 -6.06 -10.92
CA PHE A 65 -2.36 -7.25 -10.51
C PHE A 65 -2.40 -8.27 -11.64
N ASN A 66 -2.12 -9.52 -11.31
CA ASN A 66 -2.31 -10.66 -12.20
C ASN A 66 -3.12 -11.73 -11.46
N LYS A 67 -4.36 -11.93 -11.90
CA LYS A 67 -5.28 -12.92 -11.31
C LYS A 67 -5.44 -14.10 -12.23
N SER A 68 -5.26 -15.31 -11.69
CA SER A 68 -5.45 -16.57 -12.40
C SER A 68 -6.10 -17.59 -11.45
N GLY A 69 -7.38 -17.83 -11.65
CA GLY A 69 -8.17 -18.69 -10.77
C GLY A 69 -8.20 -18.18 -9.33
N ASP A 70 -7.73 -19.01 -8.42
CA ASP A 70 -7.63 -18.74 -6.98
C ASP A 70 -6.38 -17.92 -6.59
N ARG A 71 -5.46 -17.76 -7.56
CA ARG A 71 -4.19 -17.05 -7.34
C ARG A 71 -4.27 -15.59 -7.80
N THR A 72 -3.85 -14.69 -6.92
CA THR A 72 -3.61 -13.28 -7.24
C THR A 72 -2.14 -12.97 -6.97
N GLU A 73 -1.45 -12.44 -7.97
CA GLU A 73 -0.11 -11.87 -7.83
C GLU A 73 -0.19 -10.36 -7.91
N VAL A 74 0.43 -9.67 -6.96
CA VAL A 74 0.49 -8.21 -6.94
C VAL A 74 1.95 -7.79 -6.94
N ARG A 75 2.34 -7.01 -7.94
CA ARG A 75 3.66 -6.38 -8.00
C ARG A 75 3.50 -4.91 -7.67
N ILE A 76 4.30 -4.44 -6.74
CA ILE A 76 4.24 -3.09 -6.21
C ILE A 76 5.58 -2.44 -6.45
N LYS A 77 5.55 -1.23 -6.98
CA LYS A 77 6.76 -0.42 -7.17
C LYS A 77 6.52 0.98 -6.63
N THR A 78 7.47 1.45 -5.83
CA THR A 78 7.52 2.81 -5.30
C THR A 78 8.87 3.42 -5.63
N ASP A 79 8.85 4.58 -6.26
CA ASP A 79 10.04 5.37 -6.54
C ASP A 79 9.84 6.78 -5.97
N ILE A 80 10.75 7.25 -5.12
CA ILE A 80 10.77 8.61 -4.59
C ILE A 80 12.17 9.19 -4.83
N ASP A 81 12.22 10.37 -5.45
CA ASP A 81 13.43 11.17 -5.59
C ASP A 81 13.11 12.62 -5.20
N PHE A 82 13.34 12.93 -3.92
CA PHE A 82 13.13 14.28 -3.43
C PHE A 82 14.44 15.06 -3.44
N ARG A 83 14.43 16.18 -4.18
CA ARG A 83 15.58 17.07 -4.35
C ARG A 83 15.28 18.47 -3.81
N LEU A 84 16.29 19.10 -3.23
CA LEU A 84 16.29 20.49 -2.88
C LEU A 84 17.38 21.21 -3.69
N LEU A 85 17.02 22.17 -4.52
CA LEU A 85 17.96 22.88 -5.42
C LEU A 85 18.84 21.90 -6.22
N SER A 86 18.25 20.84 -6.78
CA SER A 86 18.92 19.76 -7.54
C SER A 86 19.79 18.82 -6.69
N ILE A 87 19.91 19.02 -5.40
CA ILE A 87 20.64 18.13 -4.49
C ILE A 87 19.67 17.03 -4.00
N PRO A 88 19.99 15.75 -4.20
CA PRO A 88 19.18 14.66 -3.63
C PRO A 88 19.17 14.77 -2.11
N VAL A 89 17.97 14.85 -1.52
CA VAL A 89 17.76 14.92 -0.08
C VAL A 89 17.23 13.59 0.46
N TYR A 90 16.40 12.92 -0.36
CA TYR A 90 15.83 11.63 -0.02
C TYR A 90 15.55 10.83 -1.27
N THR A 91 16.01 9.59 -1.28
CA THR A 91 15.71 8.59 -2.32
C THR A 91 15.12 7.34 -1.67
N PHE A 92 14.07 6.80 -2.28
CA PHE A 92 13.46 5.58 -1.83
C PHE A 92 12.96 4.79 -3.04
N GLU A 93 13.52 3.61 -3.21
CA GLU A 93 13.11 2.64 -4.22
C GLU A 93 12.61 1.40 -3.51
N HIS A 94 11.40 0.96 -3.80
CA HIS A 94 10.82 -0.24 -3.22
C HIS A 94 10.12 -1.04 -4.30
N GLU A 95 10.50 -2.28 -4.41
CA GLU A 95 9.82 -3.27 -5.24
C GLU A 95 9.39 -4.43 -4.37
N SER A 96 8.11 -4.82 -4.47
CA SER A 96 7.62 -6.00 -3.80
C SER A 96 6.70 -6.83 -4.70
N ARG A 97 6.63 -8.10 -4.37
CA ARG A 97 5.79 -9.09 -5.03
C ARG A 97 5.06 -9.89 -3.98
N GLU A 98 3.74 -9.81 -4.00
CA GLU A 98 2.86 -10.59 -3.15
C GLU A 98 2.18 -11.67 -3.97
N VAL A 99 2.06 -12.85 -3.40
CA VAL A 99 1.27 -13.96 -3.97
C VAL A 99 0.20 -14.36 -2.95
N TRP A 100 -1.03 -14.36 -3.41
CA TRP A 100 -2.21 -14.73 -2.64
C TRP A 100 -2.90 -15.93 -3.25
N ARG A 101 -3.40 -16.85 -2.43
CA ARG A 101 -4.27 -17.94 -2.84
C ARG A 101 -5.50 -18.01 -1.94
N ASN A 102 -6.68 -18.09 -2.54
CA ASN A 102 -7.95 -18.09 -1.80
C ASN A 102 -8.03 -16.97 -0.75
N GLY A 103 -7.50 -15.78 -1.06
CA GLY A 103 -7.48 -14.61 -0.16
C GLY A 103 -6.47 -14.67 0.99
N ARG A 104 -5.62 -15.72 1.05
CA ARG A 104 -4.54 -15.86 2.03
C ARG A 104 -3.20 -15.52 1.39
N LEU A 105 -2.37 -14.74 2.09
CA LEU A 105 -0.99 -14.47 1.67
C LEU A 105 -0.19 -15.78 1.69
N THR A 106 0.44 -16.13 0.58
CA THR A 106 1.32 -17.31 0.47
C THR A 106 2.79 -16.94 0.42
N SER A 107 3.12 -15.81 -0.20
CA SER A 107 4.49 -15.27 -0.16
C SER A 107 4.48 -13.76 -0.38
N LEU A 108 5.50 -13.09 0.18
CA LEU A 108 5.85 -11.71 -0.09
C LEU A 108 7.37 -11.64 -0.19
N GLU A 109 7.87 -11.02 -1.24
CA GLU A 109 9.27 -10.70 -1.42
C GLU A 109 9.40 -9.21 -1.66
N SER A 110 10.33 -8.54 -1.00
CA SER A 110 10.62 -7.15 -1.32
C SER A 110 12.11 -6.84 -1.28
N LEU A 111 12.45 -5.83 -2.07
CA LEU A 111 13.74 -5.15 -2.05
C LEU A 111 13.47 -3.65 -1.92
N THR A 112 14.06 -3.06 -0.90
CA THR A 112 13.99 -1.62 -0.65
C THR A 112 15.40 -1.05 -0.67
N ASN A 113 15.56 0.13 -1.27
CA ASN A 113 16.78 0.92 -1.18
C ASN A 113 16.39 2.31 -0.68
N GLU A 114 16.74 2.61 0.56
CA GLU A 114 16.50 3.92 1.16
C GLU A 114 17.83 4.63 1.34
N ASN A 115 18.01 5.73 0.61
CA ASN A 115 19.24 6.53 0.63
C ASN A 115 20.52 5.71 0.42
N GLY A 116 20.47 4.69 -0.46
CA GLY A 116 21.58 3.80 -0.74
C GLY A 116 21.71 2.59 0.20
N THR A 117 20.83 2.45 1.19
CA THR A 117 20.83 1.31 2.11
C THR A 117 19.82 0.25 1.67
N PRO A 118 20.28 -0.92 1.19
CA PRO A 118 19.37 -1.98 0.75
C PRO A 118 18.82 -2.79 1.93
N VAL A 119 17.52 -3.10 1.86
CA VAL A 119 16.82 -3.98 2.80
C VAL A 119 16.06 -5.02 1.99
N LYS A 120 16.17 -6.29 2.38
CA LYS A 120 15.42 -7.41 1.80
C LYS A 120 14.45 -7.98 2.80
N LEU A 121 13.27 -8.35 2.31
CA LEU A 121 12.27 -9.08 3.06
C LEU A 121 11.82 -10.29 2.26
N GLN A 122 11.70 -11.43 2.93
CA GLN A 122 11.07 -12.63 2.39
C GLN A 122 10.06 -13.16 3.39
N VAL A 123 8.87 -13.45 2.88
CA VAL A 123 7.78 -14.07 3.64
C VAL A 123 7.28 -15.26 2.86
N HIS A 124 7.12 -16.39 3.50
CA HIS A 124 6.50 -17.56 2.91
C HIS A 124 5.60 -18.26 3.93
N ARG A 125 4.55 -18.90 3.40
CA ARG A 125 3.62 -19.66 4.22
C ARG A 125 4.15 -21.06 4.46
N GLU A 126 4.14 -21.45 5.74
CA GLU A 126 4.40 -22.79 6.23
C GLU A 126 3.14 -23.30 6.92
N GLU A 127 2.39 -24.18 6.27
CA GLU A 127 1.09 -24.64 6.77
C GLU A 127 0.14 -23.48 7.13
N ASP A 128 -0.12 -23.25 8.40
CA ASP A 128 -1.00 -22.21 8.91
C ASP A 128 -0.27 -20.95 9.41
N SER A 129 1.06 -20.93 9.38
CA SER A 129 1.90 -19.81 9.79
C SER A 129 2.59 -19.13 8.61
N LEU A 130 3.15 -17.96 8.86
CA LEU A 130 4.07 -17.27 7.97
C LEU A 130 5.45 -17.20 8.61
N MET A 131 6.45 -17.64 7.88
CA MET A 131 7.85 -17.37 8.21
C MET A 131 8.23 -16.05 7.56
N VAL A 132 8.67 -15.10 8.36
CA VAL A 132 9.13 -13.77 7.94
C VAL A 132 10.64 -13.71 8.16
N MET A 133 11.39 -13.42 7.12
CA MET A 133 12.84 -13.20 7.16
C MET A 133 13.12 -11.76 6.77
N GLY A 134 13.22 -10.89 7.75
CA GLY A 134 13.37 -9.44 7.59
C GLY A 134 14.70 -8.90 8.10
N ALA A 135 14.84 -7.58 8.10
CA ALA A 135 16.04 -6.88 8.49
C ALA A 135 16.43 -7.13 9.97
N ASP A 136 15.42 -7.24 10.84
CA ASP A 136 15.60 -7.41 12.28
C ASP A 136 15.61 -8.89 12.73
N GLY A 137 15.69 -9.82 11.78
CA GLY A 137 15.73 -11.26 12.01
C GLY A 137 14.50 -11.99 11.51
N ASN A 138 14.35 -13.23 11.99
CA ASN A 138 13.25 -14.09 11.60
C ASN A 138 12.10 -14.03 12.61
N LEU A 139 10.87 -14.03 12.09
CA LEU A 139 9.66 -14.01 12.89
C LEU A 139 8.69 -15.08 12.37
N HIS A 140 8.09 -15.83 13.27
CA HIS A 140 6.94 -16.70 13.00
C HIS A 140 5.65 -15.95 13.31
N VAL A 141 4.73 -15.92 12.35
CA VAL A 141 3.39 -15.33 12.52
C VAL A 141 2.35 -16.43 12.31
N ASP A 142 1.76 -16.89 13.40
CA ASP A 142 0.79 -17.99 13.47
C ASP A 142 -0.67 -17.58 13.27
N ARG A 143 -0.89 -16.43 12.66
CA ARG A 143 -2.19 -15.85 12.35
C ARG A 143 -2.22 -15.21 10.97
N GLU A 144 -3.42 -15.00 10.45
CA GLU A 144 -3.57 -14.28 9.19
C GLU A 144 -3.23 -12.80 9.35
N ILE A 145 -2.25 -12.35 8.60
CA ILE A 145 -1.80 -10.97 8.54
C ILE A 145 -2.02 -10.38 7.14
N ILE A 146 -2.40 -9.12 7.07
CA ILE A 146 -2.47 -8.36 5.83
C ILE A 146 -1.26 -7.44 5.79
N PRO A 147 -0.42 -7.49 4.75
CA PRO A 147 0.72 -6.59 4.61
C PRO A 147 0.29 -5.12 4.48
N ALA A 148 1.18 -4.23 4.89
CA ALA A 148 1.01 -2.77 4.84
C ALA A 148 1.07 -2.19 3.40
N SER A 149 0.82 -3.00 2.39
CA SER A 149 0.72 -2.58 0.99
C SER A 149 -0.56 -1.79 0.66
N LEU A 150 -1.59 -1.91 1.51
CA LEU A 150 -2.82 -1.11 1.52
C LEU A 150 -3.75 -1.26 0.30
N TRP A 151 -3.44 -2.08 -0.70
CA TRP A 151 -4.35 -2.37 -1.80
C TRP A 151 -5.50 -3.29 -1.35
N ASN A 152 -5.25 -4.11 -0.33
CA ASN A 152 -6.23 -5.04 0.23
C ASN A 152 -6.99 -4.35 1.38
N HIS A 153 -8.23 -3.93 1.11
CA HIS A 153 -9.06 -3.22 2.08
C HIS A 153 -9.38 -4.05 3.34
N LEU A 154 -9.14 -5.38 3.34
CA LEU A 154 -9.27 -6.21 4.55
C LEU A 154 -8.34 -5.75 5.68
N VAL A 155 -7.33 -4.94 5.40
CA VAL A 155 -6.51 -4.28 6.42
C VAL A 155 -7.36 -3.44 7.38
N LEU A 156 -8.47 -2.87 6.92
CA LEU A 156 -9.40 -2.09 7.74
C LEU A 156 -10.11 -2.92 8.84
N ASN A 157 -10.11 -4.24 8.72
CA ASN A 157 -10.66 -5.17 9.72
C ASN A 157 -9.55 -5.78 10.60
N ARG A 158 -8.38 -5.16 10.66
CA ARG A 158 -7.21 -5.61 11.42
C ARG A 158 -6.78 -4.56 12.42
N THR A 159 -6.04 -4.99 13.42
CA THR A 159 -5.36 -4.13 14.41
C THR A 159 -3.85 -4.23 14.31
N GLU A 160 -3.36 -5.02 13.36
CA GLU A 160 -1.95 -5.27 13.13
C GLU A 160 -1.67 -5.51 11.64
N THR A 161 -0.52 -5.07 11.18
CA THR A 161 -0.05 -5.28 9.81
C THR A 161 1.43 -5.64 9.80
N LEU A 162 1.87 -6.31 8.72
CA LEU A 162 3.28 -6.61 8.44
C LEU A 162 3.84 -5.53 7.51
N THR A 163 4.88 -4.82 7.95
CA THR A 163 5.54 -3.83 7.08
C THR A 163 6.23 -4.52 5.91
N THR A 164 6.04 -3.98 4.70
CA THR A 164 6.59 -4.57 3.48
C THR A 164 8.06 -4.24 3.23
N VAL A 165 8.66 -3.38 4.06
CA VAL A 165 10.06 -2.99 4.00
C VAL A 165 10.91 -3.86 4.92
N SER A 166 10.59 -3.88 6.22
CA SER A 166 11.42 -4.54 7.26
C SER A 166 10.88 -5.90 7.70
N GLY A 167 9.60 -6.19 7.48
CA GLY A 167 8.96 -7.41 7.99
C GLY A 167 8.52 -7.30 9.44
N ASN A 168 8.52 -6.10 10.02
CA ASN A 168 8.08 -5.88 11.40
C ASN A 168 6.55 -5.82 11.47
N LEU A 169 5.99 -6.35 12.54
CA LEU A 169 4.60 -6.17 12.88
C LEU A 169 4.40 -4.78 13.47
N LYS A 170 3.30 -4.13 13.10
CA LYS A 170 2.89 -2.81 13.58
C LYS A 170 1.44 -2.84 13.98
N THR A 171 1.14 -2.37 15.19
CA THR A 171 -0.21 -2.26 15.71
C THR A 171 -0.83 -0.91 15.34
N PHE A 172 -2.14 -0.92 15.11
CA PHE A 172 -2.91 0.28 14.78
C PHE A 172 -4.38 0.12 15.16
N GLN A 173 -5.08 1.24 15.17
CA GLN A 173 -6.54 1.31 15.28
C GLN A 173 -7.08 1.93 13.99
N VAL A 174 -8.28 1.51 13.60
CA VAL A 174 -8.98 2.02 12.41
C VAL A 174 -10.17 2.85 12.87
N GLU A 175 -10.24 4.07 12.40
CA GLU A 175 -11.37 4.99 12.59
C GLU A 175 -11.99 5.31 11.23
N TYR A 176 -13.31 5.13 11.10
CA TYR A 176 -14.06 5.62 9.96
C TYR A 176 -14.37 7.10 10.17
N ILE A 177 -13.83 7.96 9.32
CA ILE A 177 -13.99 9.42 9.43
C ILE A 177 -15.28 9.89 8.75
N GLY A 178 -15.68 9.23 7.66
CA GLY A 178 -16.88 9.57 6.90
C GLY A 178 -16.70 9.48 5.39
N GLU A 179 -17.70 9.93 4.65
CA GLU A 179 -17.60 10.07 3.20
C GLU A 179 -16.93 11.39 2.84
N GLU A 180 -16.05 11.35 1.87
CA GLU A 180 -15.35 12.52 1.35
C GLU A 180 -15.30 12.47 -0.18
N THR A 181 -15.55 13.61 -0.83
CA THR A 181 -15.40 13.72 -2.27
C THR A 181 -14.01 14.22 -2.62
N ILE A 182 -13.24 13.38 -3.27
CA ILE A 182 -11.89 13.71 -3.74
C ILE A 182 -11.85 13.81 -5.26
N ASP A 183 -10.83 14.47 -5.79
CA ASP A 183 -10.58 14.53 -7.23
C ASP A 183 -9.71 13.35 -7.64
N VAL A 184 -10.24 12.48 -8.49
CA VAL A 184 -9.52 11.36 -9.07
C VAL A 184 -9.46 11.56 -10.58
N ARG A 185 -8.30 11.90 -11.11
CA ARG A 185 -8.09 12.13 -12.55
C ARG A 185 -9.01 13.19 -13.13
N GLY A 186 -9.27 14.28 -12.42
CA GLY A 186 -10.19 15.32 -12.82
C GLY A 186 -11.67 14.98 -12.64
N GLN A 187 -11.99 13.82 -12.06
CA GLN A 187 -13.35 13.41 -11.72
C GLN A 187 -13.58 13.47 -10.23
N LYS A 188 -14.72 14.06 -9.83
CA LYS A 188 -15.16 14.04 -8.44
C LYS A 188 -15.65 12.65 -8.07
N THR A 189 -14.94 11.99 -7.14
CA THR A 189 -15.23 10.63 -6.69
C THR A 189 -15.58 10.65 -5.22
N THR A 190 -16.71 10.10 -4.84
CA THR A 190 -17.08 9.89 -3.45
C THR A 190 -16.34 8.68 -2.92
N THR A 191 -15.67 8.86 -1.79
CA THR A 191 -14.85 7.83 -1.15
C THR A 191 -15.20 7.70 0.31
N GLN A 192 -14.87 6.56 0.90
CA GLN A 192 -14.88 6.35 2.34
C GLN A 192 -13.49 6.67 2.88
N HIS A 193 -13.44 7.61 3.83
CA HIS A 193 -12.21 8.02 4.49
C HIS A 193 -12.01 7.26 5.79
N PHE A 194 -10.87 6.63 5.95
CA PHE A 194 -10.44 5.91 7.15
C PHE A 194 -9.13 6.50 7.65
N ARG A 195 -8.98 6.53 8.98
CA ARG A 195 -7.73 6.91 9.63
C ARG A 195 -7.20 5.73 10.44
N LEU A 196 -5.95 5.40 10.20
CA LEU A 196 -5.18 4.44 10.98
C LEU A 196 -4.29 5.23 11.95
N THR A 197 -4.32 4.86 13.23
CA THR A 197 -3.52 5.49 14.30
C THR A 197 -2.78 4.45 15.12
N GLY A 198 -1.63 4.81 15.67
CA GLY A 198 -0.78 3.92 16.47
C GLY A 198 0.64 3.83 15.92
N GLU A 199 1.22 2.64 15.86
CA GLU A 199 2.56 2.44 15.28
C GLU A 199 2.57 2.52 13.74
N PHE A 200 1.39 2.45 13.12
CA PHE A 200 1.18 2.56 11.69
C PHE A 200 0.10 3.60 11.41
N GLU A 201 0.51 4.83 11.11
CA GLU A 201 -0.39 5.96 10.91
C GLU A 201 -0.61 6.22 9.42
N ARG A 202 -1.90 6.25 8.97
CA ARG A 202 -2.29 6.54 7.58
C ARG A 202 -3.71 7.09 7.52
N ASP A 203 -3.94 7.99 6.58
CA ASP A 203 -5.28 8.30 6.07
C ASP A 203 -5.48 7.57 4.73
N LEU A 204 -6.60 6.87 4.59
CA LEU A 204 -6.92 6.03 3.44
C LEU A 204 -8.28 6.40 2.88
N TRP A 205 -8.38 6.48 1.57
CA TRP A 205 -9.64 6.73 0.86
C TRP A 205 -9.88 5.58 -0.11
N TYR A 206 -10.97 4.87 0.11
CA TYR A 206 -11.44 3.82 -0.79
C TYR A 206 -12.72 4.28 -1.46
N ASP A 207 -12.82 4.10 -2.77
CA ASP A 207 -14.08 4.36 -3.47
C ASP A 207 -15.10 3.24 -3.20
N ASN A 208 -16.39 3.55 -3.46
CA ASN A 208 -17.50 2.63 -3.24
C ASN A 208 -17.86 1.82 -4.51
N ALA A 209 -17.04 1.92 -5.59
CA ALA A 209 -17.34 1.30 -6.87
C ALA A 209 -16.91 -0.17 -6.95
#